data_8560f3636636b6a833953d1c0009c67d
#
_entry.id   8560f3636636b6a833953d1c0009c67d
#
_cell.length_a   1.000
_cell.length_b   1.000
_cell.length_c   1.000
_cell.angle_alpha   90.00
_cell.angle_beta   90.00
_cell.angle_gamma   90.00
#
_symmetry.space_group_name_H-M   'P 1'
#
loop_
_entity.id
_entity.type
_entity.pdbx_description
1 polymer ?
#
loop_
_entity_poly.entity_id
_entity_poly.type
_entity_poly.pdbx_seq_one_letter_code
_entity_poly.pdbx_strand_id
1 'polypeptide(L)'
;MIDPKKLVCPTCYHIGLSKQGKCSTTDKQRYGCVKCRSKTVFPIWDADHDIIRENVRLSKQKQKAQDNNRIFNKSFREHARIENALEEYNKELITLFDKNELNTTISKFKPYRKAVGVIQLSDVHFNELVELENNRYDFSVASARTRYFIDKARTYFKTTNITNVVLALTGDLMNSDRRLDELLNQATNRAKATFLGVDILQQAILDLNKDFNVTVASVVGNEGRANKEMGWSDIIATDNYDYTIFQCLRYLFRHESVKFLHGDPSELVINVANQNLLMLHGHGSLKGKLDTTVNQIAGRYSLKGIKIDYVIFGHVHSARVGDNFGRSSSMVGANDYSEKALNLNGRASQNCYIFYSNGNRDGIKVDLQNVQDNGYNIDKSLEAYNAKSSEKRRKKTTIFEVVV
;
A
#
# COMPACT_ATOMS: atom_id res chain seq x y z
N MET A 1 -52.23 41.01 -63.39
CA MET A 1 -52.46 41.64 -62.04
C MET A 1 -51.57 40.95 -61.10
N ILE A 2 -50.72 41.66 -60.36
CA ILE A 2 -49.75 41.05 -59.42
C ILE A 2 -50.54 40.63 -58.16
N ASP A 3 -50.40 39.36 -57.77
CA ASP A 3 -51.04 38.85 -56.55
C ASP A 3 -50.38 39.47 -55.29
N PRO A 4 -51.12 40.27 -54.49
CA PRO A 4 -50.57 40.90 -53.30
C PRO A 4 -50.00 39.91 -52.26
N LYS A 5 -50.46 38.67 -52.29
CA LYS A 5 -50.01 37.62 -51.37
C LYS A 5 -48.56 37.16 -51.63
N LYS A 6 -48.01 37.46 -52.81
CA LYS A 6 -46.63 37.13 -53.17
C LYS A 6 -45.65 38.31 -53.02
N LEU A 7 -46.15 39.49 -52.65
CA LEU A 7 -45.35 40.68 -52.49
C LEU A 7 -44.66 40.72 -51.11
N VAL A 8 -43.45 41.18 -51.09
CA VAL A 8 -42.58 41.20 -49.87
C VAL A 8 -42.48 42.59 -49.32
N CYS A 9 -42.64 42.73 -48.05
CA CYS A 9 -42.49 44.02 -47.34
C CYS A 9 -41.01 44.44 -47.31
N PRO A 10 -40.63 45.61 -47.80
CA PRO A 10 -39.24 46.06 -47.76
C PRO A 10 -38.73 46.39 -46.37
N THR A 11 -39.61 46.56 -45.40
CA THR A 11 -39.23 46.89 -43.99
C THR A 11 -38.97 45.68 -43.14
N CYS A 12 -39.75 44.60 -43.24
CA CYS A 12 -39.65 43.44 -42.35
C CYS A 12 -39.60 42.09 -43.11
N TYR A 13 -39.53 42.15 -44.43
CA TYR A 13 -39.42 40.97 -45.33
C TYR A 13 -40.56 39.95 -45.19
N HIS A 14 -41.70 40.39 -44.66
CA HIS A 14 -42.88 39.51 -44.58
C HIS A 14 -43.50 39.38 -45.97
N ILE A 15 -43.85 38.16 -46.36
CA ILE A 15 -44.55 37.84 -47.61
C ILE A 15 -46.04 37.93 -47.40
N GLY A 16 -46.71 38.60 -48.29
CA GLY A 16 -48.16 38.86 -48.25
C GLY A 16 -48.46 40.27 -47.79
N LEU A 17 -48.83 41.11 -48.71
CA LEU A 17 -49.19 42.50 -48.45
C LEU A 17 -50.67 42.76 -48.84
N SER A 18 -51.31 43.68 -48.19
CA SER A 18 -52.68 44.12 -48.53
C SER A 18 -52.65 45.41 -49.34
N LYS A 19 -53.49 45.53 -50.40
CA LYS A 19 -53.65 46.80 -51.16
C LYS A 19 -54.22 47.89 -50.30
N GLN A 20 -53.57 49.05 -50.27
CA GLN A 20 -53.96 50.24 -49.45
C GLN A 20 -54.29 51.48 -50.26
N GLY A 21 -54.67 51.32 -51.55
CA GLY A 21 -54.94 52.46 -52.43
C GLY A 21 -53.70 52.95 -53.17
N LYS A 22 -53.86 54.00 -53.99
CA LYS A 22 -52.74 54.57 -54.75
C LYS A 22 -52.12 55.77 -54.04
N CYS A 23 -50.84 56.00 -54.33
CA CYS A 23 -50.13 57.18 -53.88
C CYS A 23 -50.56 58.38 -54.69
N SER A 24 -51.01 59.47 -54.02
CA SER A 24 -51.53 60.69 -54.65
C SER A 24 -50.47 61.44 -55.51
N THR A 25 -49.20 61.29 -55.18
CA THR A 25 -48.09 62.00 -55.84
C THR A 25 -47.46 61.22 -56.97
N THR A 26 -47.49 59.87 -56.91
CA THR A 26 -46.77 58.99 -57.86
C THR A 26 -47.66 58.00 -58.62
N ASP A 27 -48.97 58.05 -58.39
CA ASP A 27 -49.99 57.07 -58.88
C ASP A 27 -49.67 55.61 -58.69
N LYS A 28 -48.62 55.28 -57.95
CA LYS A 28 -48.21 53.87 -57.67
C LYS A 28 -49.12 53.26 -56.62
N GLN A 29 -49.38 51.96 -56.79
CA GLN A 29 -50.16 51.19 -55.83
C GLN A 29 -49.40 51.07 -54.51
N ARG A 30 -50.00 51.44 -53.41
CA ARG A 30 -49.48 51.26 -52.03
C ARG A 30 -50.01 50.00 -51.46
N TYR A 31 -49.18 49.42 -50.57
CA TYR A 31 -49.54 48.21 -49.87
C TYR A 31 -49.31 48.41 -48.38
N GLY A 32 -50.04 47.68 -47.56
CA GLY A 32 -49.86 47.60 -46.10
C GLY A 32 -49.32 46.25 -45.70
N CYS A 33 -48.40 46.23 -44.74
CA CYS A 33 -47.87 44.99 -44.17
C CYS A 33 -48.56 44.72 -42.82
N VAL A 34 -49.17 43.52 -42.71
CA VAL A 34 -49.84 43.09 -41.46
C VAL A 34 -48.86 42.82 -40.31
N LYS A 35 -47.64 42.45 -40.65
CA LYS A 35 -46.62 42.10 -39.59
C LYS A 35 -45.99 43.31 -38.95
N CYS A 36 -45.44 44.25 -39.76
CA CYS A 36 -44.82 45.46 -39.21
C CYS A 36 -45.78 46.66 -39.13
N ARG A 37 -47.04 46.49 -39.56
CA ARG A 37 -48.11 47.54 -39.58
C ARG A 37 -47.75 48.78 -40.39
N SER A 38 -46.75 48.69 -41.25
CA SER A 38 -46.40 49.80 -42.15
C SER A 38 -47.53 50.02 -43.16
N LYS A 39 -48.11 51.20 -43.20
CA LYS A 39 -49.31 51.53 -44.02
C LYS A 39 -48.99 51.99 -45.44
N THR A 40 -47.74 52.28 -45.76
CA THR A 40 -47.32 52.72 -47.10
C THR A 40 -46.00 52.05 -47.50
N VAL A 41 -46.10 50.90 -48.03
CA VAL A 41 -44.91 50.17 -48.55
C VAL A 41 -45.04 50.00 -50.08
N PHE A 42 -43.93 50.17 -50.76
CA PHE A 42 -43.79 49.78 -52.18
C PHE A 42 -43.07 48.43 -52.18
N PRO A 43 -43.74 47.38 -52.61
CA PRO A 43 -43.16 46.06 -52.53
C PRO A 43 -41.94 45.91 -53.44
N ILE A 44 -41.02 45.06 -53.00
CA ILE A 44 -39.96 44.60 -53.86
C ILE A 44 -40.56 43.48 -54.72
N TRP A 45 -40.27 43.47 -56.04
CA TRP A 45 -40.75 42.45 -56.95
C TRP A 45 -40.16 41.10 -56.59
N ASP A 46 -40.90 40.01 -56.79
CA ASP A 46 -40.54 38.64 -56.39
C ASP A 46 -39.18 38.21 -56.95
N ALA A 47 -38.89 38.56 -58.21
CA ALA A 47 -37.61 38.23 -58.84
C ALA A 47 -36.42 38.98 -58.19
N ASP A 48 -36.56 40.23 -57.81
CA ASP A 48 -35.51 41.01 -57.16
C ASP A 48 -35.30 40.53 -55.72
N HIS A 49 -36.37 40.05 -55.09
CA HIS A 49 -36.30 39.54 -53.74
C HIS A 49 -35.56 38.19 -53.64
N ASP A 50 -35.76 37.31 -54.61
CA ASP A 50 -35.04 36.02 -54.67
C ASP A 50 -33.55 36.26 -54.96
N ILE A 51 -33.21 37.20 -55.85
CA ILE A 51 -31.84 37.61 -56.10
C ILE A 51 -31.20 38.21 -54.84
N ILE A 52 -31.90 39.04 -54.12
CA ILE A 52 -31.39 39.62 -52.84
C ILE A 52 -31.22 38.56 -51.77
N ARG A 53 -32.16 37.64 -51.65
CA ARG A 53 -32.04 36.50 -50.69
C ARG A 53 -30.84 35.63 -51.02
N GLU A 54 -30.66 35.29 -52.28
CA GLU A 54 -29.53 34.46 -52.71
C GLU A 54 -28.19 35.19 -52.51
N ASN A 55 -28.11 36.46 -52.83
CA ASN A 55 -26.93 37.29 -52.56
C ASN A 55 -26.61 37.39 -51.06
N VAL A 56 -27.61 37.53 -50.20
CA VAL A 56 -27.43 37.52 -48.71
C VAL A 56 -26.97 36.13 -48.24
N ARG A 57 -27.53 35.06 -48.80
CA ARG A 57 -27.14 33.68 -48.49
C ARG A 57 -25.68 33.41 -48.88
N LEU A 58 -25.31 33.78 -50.09
CA LEU A 58 -23.96 33.67 -50.60
C LEU A 58 -22.94 34.50 -49.82
N SER A 59 -23.32 35.73 -49.47
CA SER A 59 -22.50 36.62 -48.61
C SER A 59 -22.26 36.01 -47.21
N LYS A 60 -23.30 35.44 -46.58
CA LYS A 60 -23.18 34.74 -45.29
C LYS A 60 -22.33 33.49 -45.39
N GLN A 61 -22.47 32.75 -46.47
CA GLN A 61 -21.63 31.56 -46.70
C GLN A 61 -20.16 31.95 -46.89
N LYS A 62 -19.91 32.99 -47.69
CA LYS A 62 -18.54 33.50 -47.90
C LYS A 62 -17.92 33.99 -46.58
N GLN A 63 -18.70 34.70 -45.77
CA GLN A 63 -18.25 35.18 -44.47
C GLN A 63 -17.95 34.02 -43.50
N LYS A 64 -18.84 33.02 -43.44
CA LYS A 64 -18.62 31.82 -42.65
C LYS A 64 -17.37 31.02 -43.09
N ALA A 65 -17.14 30.95 -44.42
CA ALA A 65 -15.92 30.32 -44.94
C ALA A 65 -14.66 31.13 -44.59
N GLN A 66 -14.73 32.46 -44.61
CA GLN A 66 -13.63 33.35 -44.22
C GLN A 66 -13.33 33.23 -42.73
N ASP A 67 -14.36 33.18 -41.87
CA ASP A 67 -14.22 33.02 -40.43
C ASP A 67 -13.64 31.66 -40.07
N ASN A 68 -14.11 30.60 -40.73
CA ASN A 68 -13.52 29.25 -40.60
C ASN A 68 -12.03 29.23 -41.00
N ASN A 69 -11.69 29.85 -42.14
CA ASN A 69 -10.30 29.96 -42.56
C ASN A 69 -9.44 30.77 -41.58
N ARG A 70 -10.00 31.82 -40.97
CA ARG A 70 -9.30 32.58 -39.94
C ARG A 70 -9.02 31.73 -38.69
N ILE A 71 -10.03 30.99 -38.22
CA ILE A 71 -9.89 30.08 -37.08
C ILE A 71 -8.86 29.00 -37.39
N PHE A 72 -8.97 28.37 -38.56
CA PHE A 72 -8.02 27.36 -39.03
C PHE A 72 -6.59 27.91 -39.13
N ASN A 73 -6.40 29.07 -39.76
CA ASN A 73 -5.08 29.68 -39.88
C ASN A 73 -4.51 30.11 -38.52
N LYS A 74 -5.36 30.55 -37.58
CA LYS A 74 -4.93 30.84 -36.21
C LYS A 74 -4.48 29.58 -35.47
N SER A 75 -5.25 28.51 -35.57
CA SER A 75 -4.91 27.20 -35.01
C SER A 75 -3.61 26.63 -35.61
N PHE A 76 -3.45 26.70 -36.94
CA PHE A 76 -2.22 26.30 -37.59
C PHE A 76 -1.00 27.10 -37.14
N ARG A 77 -1.14 28.43 -36.97
CA ARG A 77 -0.03 29.28 -36.48
C ARG A 77 0.32 28.97 -35.03
N GLU A 78 -0.69 28.68 -34.21
CA GLU A 78 -0.43 28.27 -32.83
C GLU A 78 0.25 26.90 -32.75
N HIS A 79 -0.19 25.93 -33.56
CA HIS A 79 0.48 24.62 -33.68
C HIS A 79 1.91 24.75 -34.18
N ALA A 80 2.14 25.49 -35.27
CA ALA A 80 3.48 25.71 -35.78
C ALA A 80 4.41 26.43 -34.79
N ARG A 81 3.88 27.35 -33.97
CA ARG A 81 4.66 27.97 -32.87
C ARG A 81 5.05 26.97 -31.80
N ILE A 82 4.15 26.07 -31.44
CA ILE A 82 4.41 25.01 -30.45
C ILE A 82 5.43 24.01 -31.02
N GLU A 83 5.27 23.57 -32.25
CA GLU A 83 6.26 22.68 -32.92
C GLU A 83 7.64 23.33 -33.03
N ASN A 84 7.71 24.56 -33.50
CA ASN A 84 8.98 25.28 -33.57
C ASN A 84 9.62 25.46 -32.20
N ALA A 85 8.83 25.78 -31.17
CA ALA A 85 9.34 25.92 -29.80
C ALA A 85 9.84 24.57 -29.25
N LEU A 86 9.16 23.47 -29.55
CA LEU A 86 9.59 22.11 -29.17
C LEU A 86 10.85 21.69 -29.93
N GLU A 87 10.96 22.01 -31.23
CA GLU A 87 12.15 21.72 -32.00
C GLU A 87 13.35 22.54 -31.50
N GLU A 88 13.15 23.81 -31.17
CA GLU A 88 14.19 24.69 -30.63
C GLU A 88 14.63 24.21 -29.24
N TYR A 89 13.69 23.85 -28.39
CA TYR A 89 13.94 23.25 -27.09
C TYR A 89 14.70 21.90 -27.21
N ASN A 90 14.31 21.05 -28.14
CA ASN A 90 15.00 19.79 -28.41
C ASN A 90 16.44 20.03 -28.93
N LYS A 91 16.64 21.03 -29.78
CA LYS A 91 17.98 21.41 -30.23
C LYS A 91 18.84 21.95 -29.11
N GLU A 92 18.26 22.77 -28.23
CA GLU A 92 18.95 23.24 -27.03
C GLU A 92 19.29 22.09 -26.08
N LEU A 93 18.37 21.16 -25.85
CA LEU A 93 18.61 19.96 -25.06
C LEU A 93 19.75 19.12 -25.64
N ILE A 94 19.69 18.81 -26.97
CA ILE A 94 20.75 18.06 -27.65
C ILE A 94 22.09 18.78 -27.50
N THR A 95 22.11 20.12 -27.70
CA THR A 95 23.32 20.91 -27.55
C THR A 95 23.84 20.93 -26.12
N LEU A 96 22.92 20.91 -25.12
CA LEU A 96 23.29 20.80 -23.70
C LEU A 96 23.81 19.40 -23.36
N PHE A 97 23.23 18.35 -23.96
CA PHE A 97 23.71 16.98 -23.80
C PHE A 97 25.05 16.75 -24.51
N ASP A 98 25.28 17.36 -25.68
CA ASP A 98 26.55 17.26 -26.40
C ASP A 98 27.67 18.10 -25.76
N LYS A 99 27.32 19.25 -25.16
CA LYS A 99 28.29 20.12 -24.46
C LYS A 99 28.59 19.65 -23.02
N ASN A 100 27.59 19.08 -22.37
CA ASN A 100 27.86 18.33 -21.17
C ASN A 100 28.30 16.94 -21.65
N GLU A 101 29.62 16.73 -21.77
CA GLU A 101 30.10 15.41 -21.42
C GLU A 101 29.39 15.10 -20.09
N LEU A 102 28.34 14.30 -20.17
CA LEU A 102 27.81 13.65 -18.97
C LEU A 102 29.05 12.99 -18.38
N ASN A 103 29.69 13.65 -17.43
CA ASN A 103 30.58 13.01 -16.52
C ASN A 103 29.73 11.98 -15.79
N THR A 104 29.30 10.97 -16.52
CA THR A 104 28.90 9.68 -16.01
C THR A 104 30.16 9.05 -15.44
N THR A 105 30.77 9.68 -14.48
CA THR A 105 31.31 8.95 -13.37
C THR A 105 30.04 8.28 -12.79
N ILE A 106 29.59 7.23 -13.47
CA ILE A 106 28.85 6.16 -12.82
C ILE A 106 29.81 5.83 -11.69
N SER A 107 29.59 6.46 -10.54
CA SER A 107 30.23 6.03 -9.33
C SER A 107 29.83 4.58 -9.23
N LYS A 108 30.78 3.68 -9.55
CA LYS A 108 30.52 2.24 -9.44
C LYS A 108 29.94 2.12 -8.06
N PHE A 109 28.65 1.80 -7.98
CA PHE A 109 27.96 1.59 -6.70
C PHE A 109 28.83 0.60 -5.94
N LYS A 110 29.60 1.13 -4.97
CA LYS A 110 30.41 0.28 -4.11
C LYS A 110 29.39 -0.29 -3.13
N PRO A 111 29.04 -1.58 -3.25
CA PRO A 111 28.15 -2.16 -2.28
C PRO A 111 28.73 -1.89 -0.90
N TYR A 112 27.88 -1.43 0.03
CA TYR A 112 28.26 -1.25 1.43
C TYR A 112 28.61 -2.64 1.97
N ARG A 113 29.92 -3.00 1.95
CA ARG A 113 30.41 -4.34 2.31
C ARG A 113 30.18 -4.70 3.78
N LYS A 114 29.70 -3.78 4.60
CA LYS A 114 29.46 -3.96 6.04
C LYS A 114 28.07 -3.48 6.42
N ALA A 115 27.06 -4.22 6.01
CA ALA A 115 25.69 -4.02 6.44
C ALA A 115 25.11 -5.32 6.96
N VAL A 116 24.15 -5.23 7.86
CA VAL A 116 23.40 -6.35 8.42
C VAL A 116 21.92 -6.10 8.20
N GLY A 117 21.22 -7.11 7.66
CA GLY A 117 19.77 -7.10 7.55
C GLY A 117 19.11 -7.53 8.85
N VAL A 118 18.04 -6.87 9.23
CA VAL A 118 17.22 -7.28 10.38
C VAL A 118 15.78 -7.48 9.89
N ILE A 119 15.24 -8.67 10.08
CA ILE A 119 13.85 -9.03 9.80
C ILE A 119 13.13 -9.05 11.13
N GLN A 120 12.21 -8.12 11.35
CA GLN A 120 11.40 -8.08 12.56
C GLN A 120 10.09 -8.83 12.31
N LEU A 121 9.88 -9.91 13.04
CA LEU A 121 8.64 -10.68 13.07
C LEU A 121 8.02 -10.55 14.44
N SER A 122 6.83 -9.94 14.51
CA SER A 122 6.12 -9.59 15.74
C SER A 122 4.64 -9.83 15.60
N ASP A 123 3.98 -10.07 16.73
CA ASP A 123 2.51 -10.10 16.79
C ASP A 123 1.91 -11.02 15.71
N VAL A 124 2.49 -12.22 15.58
CA VAL A 124 2.06 -13.22 14.60
C VAL A 124 0.73 -13.84 15.02
N HIS A 125 0.54 -14.04 16.33
CA HIS A 125 -0.65 -14.64 16.92
C HIS A 125 -1.04 -15.97 16.24
N PHE A 126 -0.09 -16.89 16.10
CA PHE A 126 -0.43 -18.24 15.64
C PHE A 126 -1.58 -18.79 16.46
N ASN A 127 -2.50 -19.48 15.82
CA ASN A 127 -3.73 -20.03 16.37
C ASN A 127 -4.94 -19.07 16.38
N GLU A 128 -4.78 -17.78 16.14
CA GLU A 128 -5.91 -16.86 16.04
C GLU A 128 -6.72 -17.14 14.76
N LEU A 129 -8.05 -17.12 14.90
CA LEU A 129 -9.00 -17.15 13.79
C LEU A 129 -9.69 -15.79 13.69
N VAL A 130 -9.62 -15.19 12.50
CA VAL A 130 -10.35 -13.97 12.16
C VAL A 130 -11.16 -14.22 10.90
N GLU A 131 -12.42 -13.86 10.95
CA GLU A 131 -13.33 -13.91 9.80
C GLU A 131 -14.21 -12.64 9.81
N LEU A 132 -13.65 -11.56 9.24
CA LEU A 132 -14.31 -10.28 9.05
C LEU A 132 -14.58 -10.06 7.56
N GLU A 133 -15.42 -9.11 7.24
CA GLU A 133 -15.73 -8.75 5.84
C GLU A 133 -14.46 -8.38 5.05
N ASN A 134 -13.53 -7.67 5.69
CA ASN A 134 -12.32 -7.14 5.06
C ASN A 134 -11.04 -7.82 5.52
N ASN A 135 -11.10 -8.84 6.38
CA ASN A 135 -9.91 -9.52 6.87
C ASN A 135 -10.19 -10.97 7.25
N ARG A 136 -9.30 -11.84 6.83
CA ARG A 136 -9.27 -13.24 7.23
C ARG A 136 -7.90 -13.58 7.78
N TYR A 137 -7.87 -14.39 8.84
CA TYR A 137 -6.66 -14.92 9.41
C TYR A 137 -6.86 -16.33 9.96
N ASP A 138 -5.96 -17.22 9.58
CA ASP A 138 -5.85 -18.60 10.03
C ASP A 138 -4.40 -19.07 9.81
N PHE A 139 -4.08 -20.31 10.09
CA PHE A 139 -2.72 -20.84 9.87
C PHE A 139 -2.27 -20.78 8.41
N SER A 140 -3.16 -20.94 7.45
CA SER A 140 -2.82 -20.87 6.03
C SER A 140 -2.45 -19.44 5.65
N VAL A 141 -3.21 -18.45 6.12
CA VAL A 141 -2.92 -17.03 5.92
C VAL A 141 -1.64 -16.61 6.66
N ALA A 142 -1.45 -17.09 7.90
CA ALA A 142 -0.21 -16.85 8.66
C ALA A 142 1.02 -17.36 7.90
N SER A 143 0.92 -18.57 7.37
CA SER A 143 1.97 -19.20 6.55
C SER A 143 2.25 -18.41 5.27
N ALA A 144 1.20 -17.99 4.54
CA ALA A 144 1.34 -17.22 3.31
C ALA A 144 1.96 -15.84 3.56
N ARG A 145 1.48 -15.11 4.57
CA ARG A 145 2.01 -13.79 4.96
C ARG A 145 3.47 -13.88 5.42
N THR A 146 3.81 -14.92 6.21
CA THR A 146 5.19 -15.15 6.65
C THR A 146 6.10 -15.39 5.46
N ARG A 147 5.75 -16.32 4.56
CA ARG A 147 6.55 -16.63 3.37
C ARG A 147 6.75 -15.40 2.49
N TYR A 148 5.67 -14.69 2.19
CA TYR A 148 5.74 -13.46 1.39
C TYR A 148 6.66 -12.40 2.01
N PHE A 149 6.56 -12.20 3.34
CA PHE A 149 7.43 -11.27 4.05
C PHE A 149 8.90 -11.66 3.96
N ILE A 150 9.20 -12.94 4.19
CA ILE A 150 10.57 -13.48 4.05
C ILE A 150 11.10 -13.28 2.62
N ASP A 151 10.32 -13.57 1.60
CA ASP A 151 10.72 -13.40 0.20
C ASP A 151 10.95 -11.94 -0.17
N LYS A 152 10.14 -11.01 0.35
CA LYS A 152 10.37 -9.57 0.20
C LYS A 152 11.67 -9.12 0.88
N ALA A 153 11.89 -9.52 2.12
CA ALA A 153 13.11 -9.20 2.85
C ALA A 153 14.36 -9.75 2.14
N ARG A 154 14.30 -11.01 1.66
CA ARG A 154 15.37 -11.61 0.84
C ARG A 154 15.68 -10.80 -0.40
N THR A 155 14.65 -10.34 -1.11
CA THR A 155 14.80 -9.48 -2.30
C THR A 155 15.53 -8.19 -1.96
N TYR A 156 15.10 -7.48 -0.91
CA TYR A 156 15.75 -6.22 -0.48
C TYR A 156 17.19 -6.44 -0.06
N PHE A 157 17.47 -7.50 0.68
CA PHE A 157 18.82 -7.78 1.19
C PHE A 157 19.78 -8.26 0.09
N LYS A 158 19.29 -9.01 -0.89
CA LYS A 158 20.10 -9.41 -2.06
C LYS A 158 20.49 -8.21 -2.92
N THR A 159 19.57 -7.27 -3.16
CA THR A 159 19.87 -6.05 -3.95
C THR A 159 20.89 -5.15 -3.27
N THR A 160 20.99 -5.22 -1.94
CA THR A 160 21.99 -4.48 -1.14
C THR A 160 23.25 -5.29 -0.81
N ASN A 161 23.39 -6.51 -1.35
CA ASN A 161 24.52 -7.41 -1.13
C ASN A 161 24.79 -7.73 0.36
N ILE A 162 23.72 -7.85 1.15
CA ILE A 162 23.81 -8.27 2.55
C ILE A 162 24.13 -9.75 2.61
N THR A 163 25.00 -10.14 3.53
CA THR A 163 25.39 -11.54 3.77
C THR A 163 24.96 -12.05 5.14
N ASN A 164 24.77 -11.15 6.11
CA ASN A 164 24.40 -11.50 7.48
C ASN A 164 23.02 -10.93 7.80
N VAL A 165 22.13 -11.78 8.31
CA VAL A 165 20.76 -11.41 8.63
C VAL A 165 20.41 -11.83 10.05
N VAL A 166 19.73 -10.94 10.77
CA VAL A 166 19.11 -11.24 12.05
C VAL A 166 17.62 -11.42 11.85
N LEU A 167 17.08 -12.58 12.21
CA LEU A 167 15.64 -12.79 12.38
C LEU A 167 15.31 -12.45 13.85
N ALA A 168 14.67 -11.32 14.05
CA ALA A 168 14.27 -10.77 15.32
C ALA A 168 12.81 -11.11 15.61
N LEU A 169 12.56 -12.06 16.51
CA LEU A 169 11.23 -12.43 16.99
C LEU A 169 10.91 -11.53 18.18
N THR A 170 10.00 -10.56 17.98
CA THR A 170 9.72 -9.53 19.01
C THR A 170 8.41 -9.78 19.77
N GLY A 171 8.09 -11.04 20.00
CA GLY A 171 7.00 -11.49 20.88
C GLY A 171 5.63 -11.59 20.22
N ASP A 172 4.68 -12.10 20.98
CA ASP A 172 3.32 -12.44 20.59
C ASP A 172 3.28 -13.30 19.32
N LEU A 173 4.14 -14.33 19.30
CA LEU A 173 4.12 -15.35 18.26
C LEU A 173 2.89 -16.23 18.39
N MET A 174 2.50 -16.55 19.65
CA MET A 174 1.33 -17.36 19.96
C MET A 174 0.17 -16.50 20.47
N ASN A 175 -1.05 -16.80 19.99
CA ASN A 175 -2.26 -16.14 20.47
C ASN A 175 -2.62 -16.53 21.90
N SER A 176 -3.27 -15.62 22.63
CA SER A 176 -3.78 -15.83 23.99
C SER A 176 -5.01 -16.75 24.00
N ASP A 177 -5.21 -17.40 25.15
CA ASP A 177 -6.43 -18.17 25.47
C ASP A 177 -7.04 -17.79 26.83
N ARG A 178 -6.63 -16.64 27.36
CA ARG A 178 -6.99 -16.21 28.72
C ARG A 178 -8.35 -15.53 28.82
N ARG A 179 -8.79 -14.90 27.74
CA ARG A 179 -10.13 -14.31 27.62
C ARG A 179 -11.05 -15.23 26.85
N LEU A 180 -12.35 -15.16 27.12
CA LEU A 180 -13.34 -16.01 26.49
C LEU A 180 -13.41 -15.82 24.96
N ASP A 181 -13.34 -14.59 24.51
CA ASP A 181 -13.29 -14.23 23.09
C ASP A 181 -12.04 -14.78 22.40
N GLU A 182 -10.87 -14.69 23.04
CA GLU A 182 -9.64 -15.27 22.55
C GLU A 182 -9.73 -16.79 22.45
N LEU A 183 -10.28 -17.43 23.49
CA LEU A 183 -10.46 -18.88 23.52
C LEU A 183 -11.42 -19.39 22.45
N LEU A 184 -12.49 -18.66 22.16
CA LEU A 184 -13.48 -19.01 21.13
C LEU A 184 -12.95 -18.81 19.71
N ASN A 185 -11.99 -17.90 19.53
CA ASN A 185 -11.40 -17.57 18.24
C ASN A 185 -10.04 -18.28 18.02
N GLN A 186 -9.94 -19.55 18.40
CA GLN A 186 -8.76 -20.37 18.19
C GLN A 186 -9.00 -21.53 17.23
N ALA A 187 -8.02 -21.79 16.36
CA ALA A 187 -8.06 -22.94 15.45
C ALA A 187 -7.92 -24.28 16.19
N THR A 188 -7.06 -24.31 17.23
CA THR A 188 -6.78 -25.51 18.02
C THR A 188 -6.30 -25.12 19.42
N ASN A 189 -5.90 -26.08 20.25
CA ASN A 189 -5.24 -25.75 21.53
C ASN A 189 -3.80 -25.28 21.32
N ARG A 190 -3.27 -24.49 22.28
CA ARG A 190 -1.95 -23.84 22.18
C ARG A 190 -0.79 -24.85 22.04
N ALA A 191 -0.87 -26.02 22.67
CA ALA A 191 0.17 -27.04 22.54
C ALA A 191 0.33 -27.52 21.10
N LYS A 192 -0.77 -27.80 20.41
CA LYS A 192 -0.74 -28.16 18.97
C LYS A 192 -0.35 -26.99 18.11
N ALA A 193 -0.86 -25.79 18.38
CA ALA A 193 -0.56 -24.58 17.68
C ALA A 193 0.95 -24.24 17.72
N THR A 194 1.61 -24.54 18.82
CA THR A 194 3.07 -24.37 18.98
C THR A 194 3.85 -25.11 17.90
N PHE A 195 3.50 -26.37 17.62
CA PHE A 195 4.20 -27.16 16.59
C PHE A 195 3.93 -26.63 15.17
N LEU A 196 2.73 -26.13 14.90
CA LEU A 196 2.42 -25.49 13.62
C LEU A 196 3.21 -24.17 13.45
N GLY A 197 3.32 -23.38 14.50
CA GLY A 197 4.15 -22.17 14.50
C GLY A 197 5.63 -22.48 14.31
N VAL A 198 6.14 -23.52 14.98
CA VAL A 198 7.52 -23.99 14.80
C VAL A 198 7.76 -24.43 13.37
N ASP A 199 6.83 -25.19 12.76
CA ASP A 199 6.97 -25.67 11.39
C ASP A 199 7.07 -24.50 10.39
N ILE A 200 6.18 -23.49 10.49
CA ILE A 200 6.23 -22.29 9.66
C ILE A 200 7.56 -21.56 9.82
N LEU A 201 7.98 -21.30 11.06
CA LEU A 201 9.22 -20.56 11.33
C LEU A 201 10.47 -21.34 10.96
N GLN A 202 10.46 -22.67 11.08
CA GLN A 202 11.54 -23.52 10.61
C GLN A 202 11.75 -23.38 9.11
N GLN A 203 10.67 -23.44 8.32
CA GLN A 203 10.73 -23.26 6.87
C GLN A 203 11.21 -21.84 6.49
N ALA A 204 10.77 -20.80 7.23
CA ALA A 204 11.24 -19.44 7.05
C ALA A 204 12.75 -19.29 7.32
N ILE A 205 13.26 -19.90 8.37
CA ILE A 205 14.69 -19.91 8.70
C ILE A 205 15.49 -20.66 7.63
N LEU A 206 14.99 -21.81 7.17
CA LEU A 206 15.64 -22.58 6.10
C LEU A 206 15.72 -21.76 4.79
N ASP A 207 14.67 -21.02 4.44
CA ASP A 207 14.68 -20.15 3.26
C ASP A 207 15.69 -19.01 3.38
N LEU A 208 15.80 -18.40 4.56
CA LEU A 208 16.81 -17.38 4.81
C LEU A 208 18.23 -17.96 4.77
N ASN A 209 18.44 -19.16 5.33
CA ASN A 209 19.76 -19.79 5.41
C ASN A 209 20.30 -20.24 4.04
N LYS A 210 19.45 -20.33 3.01
CA LYS A 210 19.90 -20.57 1.62
C LYS A 210 20.74 -19.40 1.07
N ASP A 211 20.48 -18.19 1.53
CA ASP A 211 21.04 -16.97 0.94
C ASP A 211 21.94 -16.19 1.91
N PHE A 212 21.77 -16.38 3.23
CA PHE A 212 22.39 -15.54 4.26
C PHE A 212 22.94 -16.37 5.42
N ASN A 213 23.89 -15.80 6.14
CA ASN A 213 24.27 -16.27 7.48
C ASN A 213 23.19 -15.78 8.46
N VAL A 214 22.37 -16.67 8.97
CA VAL A 214 21.21 -16.35 9.79
C VAL A 214 21.57 -16.39 11.27
N THR A 215 21.18 -15.34 11.98
CA THR A 215 21.15 -15.28 13.43
C THR A 215 19.70 -15.07 13.89
N VAL A 216 19.21 -15.90 14.80
CA VAL A 216 17.87 -15.77 15.36
C VAL A 216 17.99 -15.21 16.78
N ALA A 217 17.21 -14.14 17.07
CA ALA A 217 17.08 -13.52 18.36
C ALA A 217 15.61 -13.42 18.73
N SER A 218 15.25 -13.62 20.01
CA SER A 218 13.85 -13.61 20.43
C SER A 218 13.68 -12.95 21.78
N VAL A 219 12.58 -12.21 21.92
CA VAL A 219 12.00 -11.78 23.17
C VAL A 219 10.55 -12.23 23.24
N VAL A 220 10.01 -12.42 24.45
CA VAL A 220 8.64 -12.91 24.63
C VAL A 220 7.64 -11.75 24.66
N GLY A 221 6.43 -12.04 24.17
CA GLY A 221 5.29 -11.13 24.27
C GLY A 221 4.38 -11.44 25.47
N ASN A 222 3.30 -10.67 25.57
CA ASN A 222 2.34 -10.85 26.65
C ASN A 222 1.27 -11.90 26.35
N GLU A 223 0.97 -12.16 25.07
CA GLU A 223 -0.10 -13.10 24.72
C GLU A 223 0.38 -14.57 24.80
N GLY A 224 1.68 -14.80 24.59
CA GLY A 224 2.29 -16.13 24.68
C GLY A 224 2.35 -16.72 26.10
N ARG A 225 2.19 -15.93 27.17
CA ARG A 225 2.37 -16.39 28.55
C ARG A 225 1.35 -17.46 28.96
N ALA A 226 1.79 -18.43 29.75
CA ALA A 226 0.92 -19.44 30.32
C ALA A 226 0.17 -18.91 31.59
N ASN A 227 0.83 -18.10 32.39
CA ASN A 227 0.23 -17.49 33.59
C ASN A 227 -0.81 -16.41 33.24
N LYS A 228 -1.85 -16.31 34.08
CA LYS A 228 -2.86 -15.24 33.95
C LYS A 228 -2.26 -13.87 34.28
N GLU A 229 -1.41 -13.82 35.31
CA GLU A 229 -0.75 -12.60 35.73
C GLU A 229 0.55 -12.35 34.97
N MET A 230 0.89 -11.08 34.81
CA MET A 230 2.17 -10.68 34.24
C MET A 230 3.24 -10.66 35.34
N GLY A 231 4.42 -11.16 35.00
CA GLY A 231 5.58 -11.10 35.88
C GLY A 231 6.85 -10.87 35.08
N TRP A 232 7.84 -10.34 35.78
CA TRP A 232 9.11 -9.91 35.17
C TRP A 232 10.31 -10.78 35.59
N SER A 233 10.09 -11.73 36.50
CA SER A 233 11.13 -12.71 36.85
C SER A 233 11.32 -13.71 35.72
N ASP A 234 12.54 -14.21 35.57
CA ASP A 234 12.90 -15.17 34.53
C ASP A 234 11.97 -16.39 34.50
N ILE A 235 11.63 -16.93 35.67
CA ILE A 235 10.71 -18.08 35.77
C ILE A 235 9.34 -17.79 35.15
N ILE A 236 8.80 -16.60 35.36
CA ILE A 236 7.48 -16.23 34.83
C ILE A 236 7.59 -15.83 33.33
N ALA A 237 8.62 -15.09 32.99
CA ALA A 237 8.84 -14.64 31.64
C ALA A 237 9.09 -15.83 30.67
N THR A 238 9.77 -16.87 31.11
CA THR A 238 10.05 -18.10 30.33
C THR A 238 8.89 -19.09 30.36
N ASP A 239 7.89 -18.97 31.25
CA ASP A 239 6.63 -19.72 31.17
C ASP A 239 5.72 -19.12 30.07
N ASN A 240 6.18 -19.23 28.83
CA ASN A 240 5.66 -18.55 27.67
C ASN A 240 5.82 -19.40 26.40
N TYR A 241 4.78 -19.48 25.60
CA TYR A 241 4.83 -20.26 24.36
C TYR A 241 5.77 -19.65 23.30
N ASP A 242 6.00 -18.34 23.31
CA ASP A 242 7.02 -17.72 22.43
C ASP A 242 8.42 -18.24 22.78
N TYR A 243 8.72 -18.36 24.09
CA TYR A 243 9.94 -18.95 24.57
C TYR A 243 10.05 -20.43 24.17
N THR A 244 8.96 -21.19 24.29
CA THR A 244 8.90 -22.60 23.86
C THR A 244 9.16 -22.74 22.38
N ILE A 245 8.54 -21.91 21.53
CA ILE A 245 8.78 -21.89 20.09
C ILE A 245 10.27 -21.63 19.79
N PHE A 246 10.85 -20.61 20.42
CA PHE A 246 12.26 -20.28 20.24
C PHE A 246 13.19 -21.42 20.64
N GLN A 247 12.94 -22.09 21.76
CA GLN A 247 13.74 -23.24 22.22
C GLN A 247 13.58 -24.45 21.28
N CYS A 248 12.38 -24.73 20.77
CA CYS A 248 12.15 -25.78 19.79
C CYS A 248 12.97 -25.52 18.52
N LEU A 249 12.93 -24.29 17.98
CA LEU A 249 13.71 -23.90 16.81
C LEU A 249 15.22 -24.05 17.08
N ARG A 250 15.72 -23.55 18.22
CA ARG A 250 17.11 -23.66 18.62
C ARG A 250 17.56 -25.13 18.69
N TYR A 251 16.71 -26.02 19.20
CA TYR A 251 16.99 -27.45 19.26
C TYR A 251 17.01 -28.11 17.88
N LEU A 252 16.06 -27.73 17.00
CA LEU A 252 16.01 -28.25 15.62
C LEU A 252 17.24 -27.87 14.81
N PHE A 253 17.74 -26.65 14.97
CA PHE A 253 18.90 -26.12 14.24
C PHE A 253 20.24 -26.31 14.95
N ARG A 254 20.33 -27.12 16.01
CA ARG A 254 21.55 -27.27 16.82
C ARG A 254 22.78 -27.80 16.06
N HIS A 255 22.58 -28.43 14.92
CA HIS A 255 23.62 -28.98 14.04
C HIS A 255 23.76 -28.18 12.73
N GLU A 256 23.05 -27.10 12.59
CA GLU A 256 23.05 -26.24 11.41
C GLU A 256 23.91 -24.98 11.63
N SER A 257 24.19 -24.27 10.55
CA SER A 257 24.96 -23.02 10.60
C SER A 257 24.22 -21.82 11.21
N VAL A 258 22.94 -21.98 11.53
CA VAL A 258 22.09 -20.93 12.11
C VAL A 258 22.47 -20.67 13.56
N LYS A 259 22.69 -19.40 13.90
CA LYS A 259 23.02 -18.98 15.26
C LYS A 259 21.76 -18.57 16.04
N PHE A 260 21.68 -18.95 17.29
CA PHE A 260 20.61 -18.54 18.20
C PHE A 260 21.20 -17.73 19.36
N LEU A 261 20.72 -16.49 19.52
CA LEU A 261 21.14 -15.64 20.64
C LEU A 261 20.23 -15.91 21.85
N HIS A 262 20.83 -16.31 22.93
CA HIS A 262 20.14 -16.57 24.20
C HIS A 262 20.51 -15.45 25.18
N GLY A 263 19.52 -14.75 25.71
CA GLY A 263 19.68 -13.66 26.65
C GLY A 263 18.43 -13.47 27.50
N ASP A 264 18.23 -12.27 28.03
CA ASP A 264 17.03 -11.95 28.78
C ASP A 264 15.78 -12.14 27.91
N PRO A 265 14.77 -12.89 28.37
CA PRO A 265 13.57 -13.17 27.58
C PRO A 265 12.70 -11.95 27.34
N SER A 266 12.81 -10.91 28.15
CA SER A 266 11.98 -9.69 28.05
C SER A 266 12.62 -8.59 27.22
N GLU A 267 13.94 -8.44 27.29
CA GLU A 267 14.71 -7.38 26.62
C GLU A 267 16.07 -7.90 26.18
N LEU A 268 16.41 -7.72 24.92
CA LEU A 268 17.68 -8.20 24.37
C LEU A 268 18.38 -7.09 23.59
N VAL A 269 19.64 -6.81 23.95
CA VAL A 269 20.50 -5.89 23.17
C VAL A 269 21.43 -6.70 22.30
N ILE A 270 21.42 -6.42 21.01
CA ILE A 270 22.32 -7.04 20.04
C ILE A 270 23.10 -5.96 19.28
N ASN A 271 24.38 -6.24 18.98
CA ASN A 271 25.17 -5.35 18.15
C ASN A 271 25.03 -5.75 16.67
N VAL A 272 24.48 -4.85 15.85
CA VAL A 272 24.30 -5.02 14.42
C VAL A 272 25.04 -3.93 13.67
N ALA A 273 26.04 -4.29 12.88
CA ALA A 273 26.85 -3.36 12.11
C ALA A 273 27.39 -2.16 12.95
N ASN A 274 27.94 -2.42 14.14
CA ASN A 274 28.43 -1.44 15.11
C ASN A 274 27.35 -0.56 15.77
N GLN A 275 26.08 -0.91 15.65
CA GLN A 275 24.98 -0.22 16.30
C GLN A 275 24.29 -1.16 17.30
N ASN A 276 23.98 -0.67 18.49
CA ASN A 276 23.28 -1.45 19.50
C ASN A 276 21.77 -1.35 19.29
N LEU A 277 21.19 -2.46 18.86
CA LEU A 277 19.77 -2.65 18.65
C LEU A 277 19.15 -3.28 19.90
N LEU A 278 18.20 -2.59 20.52
CA LEU A 278 17.40 -3.12 21.61
C LEU A 278 16.13 -3.75 21.03
N MET A 279 15.89 -4.99 21.41
CA MET A 279 14.66 -5.72 21.12
C MET A 279 13.83 -5.85 22.39
N LEU A 280 12.55 -5.56 22.30
CA LEU A 280 11.55 -5.81 23.35
C LEU A 280 10.17 -5.99 22.69
N HIS A 281 9.19 -6.55 23.40
CA HIS A 281 7.84 -6.66 22.84
C HIS A 281 7.07 -5.33 22.93
N GLY A 282 7.13 -4.63 24.03
CA GLY A 282 6.49 -3.31 24.21
C GLY A 282 5.40 -3.25 25.26
N HIS A 283 4.90 -4.38 25.73
CA HIS A 283 3.92 -4.41 26.82
C HIS A 283 4.50 -3.88 28.12
N GLY A 284 3.80 -3.01 28.80
CA GLY A 284 4.24 -2.43 30.07
C GLY A 284 5.25 -1.28 30.00
N SER A 285 6.15 -1.29 29.02
CA SER A 285 7.22 -0.29 28.92
C SER A 285 6.85 0.92 28.04
N LEU A 286 6.02 0.73 27.02
CA LEU A 286 5.73 1.73 25.99
C LEU A 286 4.35 2.37 26.19
N LYS A 287 4.22 3.18 27.27
CA LYS A 287 3.00 3.94 27.56
C LYS A 287 3.22 5.44 27.29
N GLY A 288 2.21 6.11 26.74
CA GLY A 288 2.24 7.56 26.49
C GLY A 288 2.87 7.97 25.15
N LYS A 289 3.60 9.08 25.11
CA LYS A 289 4.26 9.57 23.91
C LYS A 289 5.44 8.67 23.56
N LEU A 290 5.36 7.99 22.46
CA LEU A 290 6.28 6.94 22.04
C LEU A 290 7.75 7.39 22.02
N ASP A 291 8.03 8.54 21.40
CA ASP A 291 9.40 9.08 21.31
C ASP A 291 9.99 9.35 22.71
N THR A 292 9.18 9.88 23.61
CA THR A 292 9.61 10.13 25.00
C THR A 292 9.93 8.82 25.72
N THR A 293 9.07 7.83 25.56
CA THR A 293 9.25 6.53 26.23
C THR A 293 10.45 5.76 25.69
N VAL A 294 10.67 5.77 24.39
CA VAL A 294 11.87 5.18 23.77
C VAL A 294 13.14 5.84 24.30
N ASN A 295 13.16 7.17 24.41
CA ASN A 295 14.29 7.89 24.96
C ASN A 295 14.52 7.56 26.45
N GLN A 296 13.48 7.39 27.25
CA GLN A 296 13.59 6.94 28.65
C GLN A 296 14.18 5.54 28.77
N ILE A 297 13.76 4.61 27.90
CA ILE A 297 14.32 3.25 27.86
C ILE A 297 15.81 3.30 27.49
N ALA A 298 16.17 4.04 26.43
CA ALA A 298 17.57 4.22 26.01
C ALA A 298 18.40 4.86 27.16
N GLY A 299 17.84 5.85 27.86
CA GLY A 299 18.46 6.47 29.06
C GLY A 299 18.74 5.47 30.16
N ARG A 300 17.83 4.52 30.44
CA ARG A 300 18.04 3.43 31.41
C ARG A 300 19.26 2.58 31.09
N TYR A 301 19.47 2.27 29.78
CA TYR A 301 20.66 1.53 29.33
C TYR A 301 21.93 2.37 29.40
N SER A 302 21.83 3.66 29.13
CA SER A 302 22.97 4.58 29.24
C SER A 302 23.52 4.65 30.63
N LEU A 303 22.69 4.56 31.70
CA LEU A 303 23.11 4.44 33.09
C LEU A 303 23.92 3.16 33.39
N LYS A 304 23.77 2.13 32.55
CA LYS A 304 24.54 0.89 32.60
C LYS A 304 25.77 0.92 31.69
N GLY A 305 26.10 2.06 31.11
CA GLY A 305 27.21 2.22 30.13
C GLY A 305 26.92 1.67 28.72
N ILE A 306 25.67 1.35 28.43
CA ILE A 306 25.24 0.79 27.13
C ILE A 306 24.49 1.87 26.34
N LYS A 307 25.08 2.34 25.24
CA LYS A 307 24.39 3.23 24.31
C LYS A 307 23.45 2.41 23.44
N ILE A 308 22.16 2.74 23.41
CA ILE A 308 21.18 2.17 22.48
C ILE A 308 21.07 3.10 21.29
N ASP A 309 21.26 2.56 20.09
CA ASP A 309 21.18 3.31 18.83
C ASP A 309 19.82 3.18 18.16
N TYR A 310 19.12 2.05 18.35
CA TYR A 310 17.78 1.82 17.81
C TYR A 310 16.98 0.83 18.66
N VAL A 311 15.66 0.97 18.71
CA VAL A 311 14.76 0.08 19.46
C VAL A 311 13.73 -0.52 18.51
N ILE A 312 13.54 -1.84 18.54
CA ILE A 312 12.45 -2.52 17.79
C ILE A 312 11.49 -3.21 18.75
N PHE A 313 10.20 -3.10 18.43
CA PHE A 313 9.12 -3.66 19.25
C PHE A 313 7.82 -3.83 18.44
N GLY A 314 6.81 -4.48 19.04
CA GLY A 314 5.48 -4.73 18.48
C GLY A 314 4.34 -4.22 19.34
N HIS A 315 3.47 -5.12 19.79
CA HIS A 315 2.40 -4.98 20.77
C HIS A 315 1.20 -4.11 20.38
N VAL A 316 1.41 -2.98 19.70
CA VAL A 316 0.33 -1.99 19.44
C VAL A 316 -0.39 -2.25 18.11
N HIS A 317 0.04 -3.24 17.35
CA HIS A 317 -0.54 -3.66 16.06
C HIS A 317 -0.63 -2.55 15.00
N SER A 318 0.23 -1.54 15.10
CA SER A 318 0.32 -0.49 14.07
C SER A 318 1.77 -0.16 13.77
N ALA A 319 2.18 -0.32 12.50
CA ALA A 319 3.56 -0.12 12.10
C ALA A 319 3.97 1.37 12.14
N ARG A 320 5.17 1.63 12.66
CA ARG A 320 5.83 2.94 12.58
C ARG A 320 7.34 2.75 12.50
N VAL A 321 7.96 3.37 11.52
CA VAL A 321 9.41 3.45 11.42
C VAL A 321 9.81 4.91 11.69
N GLY A 322 10.60 5.12 12.74
CA GLY A 322 11.10 6.43 13.15
C GLY A 322 12.62 6.45 13.18
N ASP A 323 13.19 7.57 13.58
CA ASP A 323 14.65 7.77 13.61
C ASP A 323 15.34 6.88 14.66
N ASN A 324 14.70 6.67 15.82
CA ASN A 324 15.27 5.95 16.96
C ASN A 324 14.61 4.61 17.24
N PHE A 325 13.52 4.28 16.53
CA PHE A 325 12.78 3.05 16.78
C PHE A 325 12.01 2.56 15.55
N GLY A 326 11.72 1.26 15.59
CA GLY A 326 10.80 0.60 14.67
C GLY A 326 9.75 -0.19 15.44
N ARG A 327 8.47 0.10 15.18
CA ARG A 327 7.34 -0.66 15.70
C ARG A 327 6.72 -1.45 14.55
N SER A 328 6.65 -2.78 14.71
CA SER A 328 5.94 -3.63 13.76
C SER A 328 4.42 -3.57 14.00
N SER A 329 3.65 -3.90 12.98
CA SER A 329 2.22 -4.18 13.11
C SER A 329 2.00 -5.67 13.41
N SER A 330 0.74 -6.05 13.63
CA SER A 330 0.37 -7.45 13.70
C SER A 330 0.41 -8.12 12.32
N MET A 331 0.71 -9.41 12.32
CA MET A 331 0.55 -10.28 11.13
C MET A 331 -0.93 -10.55 10.85
N VAL A 332 -1.80 -10.43 11.87
CA VAL A 332 -3.24 -10.69 11.78
C VAL A 332 -3.97 -9.61 10.98
N GLY A 333 -3.58 -8.33 11.13
CA GLY A 333 -4.38 -7.19 10.69
C GLY A 333 -5.47 -6.85 11.70
N ALA A 334 -6.62 -6.33 11.22
CA ALA A 334 -7.76 -6.04 12.07
C ALA A 334 -8.43 -7.33 12.56
N ASN A 335 -8.87 -7.34 13.81
CA ASN A 335 -9.70 -8.37 14.42
C ASN A 335 -10.87 -7.73 15.19
N ASP A 336 -11.81 -8.53 15.69
CA ASP A 336 -12.98 -8.05 16.43
C ASP A 336 -12.63 -7.14 17.61
N TYR A 337 -11.56 -7.45 18.35
CA TYR A 337 -11.11 -6.62 19.47
C TYR A 337 -10.57 -5.27 19.00
N SER A 338 -9.74 -5.25 17.96
CA SER A 338 -9.19 -3.99 17.44
C SER A 338 -10.27 -3.09 16.85
N GLU A 339 -11.24 -3.66 16.13
CA GLU A 339 -12.31 -2.88 15.50
C GLU A 339 -13.37 -2.43 16.52
N LYS A 340 -13.90 -3.37 17.34
CA LYS A 340 -15.05 -3.10 18.20
C LYS A 340 -14.67 -2.46 19.53
N ALA A 341 -13.54 -2.86 20.12
CA ALA A 341 -13.12 -2.34 21.43
C ALA A 341 -12.22 -1.10 21.33
N LEU A 342 -11.37 -1.02 20.30
CA LEU A 342 -10.37 0.04 20.16
C LEU A 342 -10.68 1.03 19.02
N ASN A 343 -11.66 0.76 18.16
CA ASN A 343 -11.95 1.52 16.92
C ASN A 343 -10.69 1.69 16.03
N LEU A 344 -9.86 0.64 15.96
CA LEU A 344 -8.64 0.60 15.17
C LEU A 344 -8.81 -0.36 14.00
N ASN A 345 -8.51 0.12 12.81
CA ASN A 345 -8.45 -0.71 11.60
C ASN A 345 -6.99 -0.81 11.13
N GLY A 346 -6.23 -1.68 11.81
CA GLY A 346 -4.83 -1.94 11.51
C GLY A 346 -4.66 -2.86 10.29
N ARG A 347 -3.74 -2.50 9.37
CA ARG A 347 -3.36 -3.40 8.27
C ARG A 347 -2.27 -4.35 8.73
N ALA A 348 -2.36 -5.62 8.30
CA ALA A 348 -1.29 -6.59 8.50
C ALA A 348 0.00 -6.09 7.83
N SER A 349 1.07 -5.97 8.58
CA SER A 349 2.38 -5.58 8.05
C SER A 349 3.51 -5.93 9.02
N GLN A 350 4.71 -6.14 8.46
CA GLN A 350 5.93 -6.38 9.22
C GLN A 350 7.04 -5.46 8.72
N ASN A 351 8.09 -5.28 9.53
CA ASN A 351 9.19 -4.40 9.17
C ASN A 351 10.49 -5.18 8.94
N CYS A 352 11.30 -4.72 8.01
CA CYS A 352 12.71 -5.10 7.94
C CYS A 352 13.60 -3.87 7.87
N TYR A 353 14.86 -4.03 8.27
CA TYR A 353 15.82 -2.93 8.40
C TYR A 353 17.16 -3.33 7.82
N ILE A 354 17.92 -2.33 7.38
CA ILE A 354 19.31 -2.46 6.99
C ILE A 354 20.14 -1.53 7.88
N PHE A 355 21.06 -2.10 8.63
CA PHE A 355 22.00 -1.37 9.46
C PHE A 355 23.36 -1.34 8.78
N TYR A 356 23.87 -0.15 8.51
CA TYR A 356 25.17 0.05 7.89
C TYR A 356 26.24 0.36 8.93
N SER A 357 27.47 -0.11 8.71
CA SER A 357 28.59 0.07 9.66
C SER A 357 29.01 1.54 9.86
N ASN A 358 28.56 2.45 8.99
CA ASN A 358 28.77 3.88 9.12
C ASN A 358 27.74 4.60 10.01
N GLY A 359 26.79 3.86 10.59
CA GLY A 359 25.71 4.39 11.42
C GLY A 359 24.40 4.71 10.70
N ASN A 360 24.37 4.63 9.36
CA ASN A 360 23.12 4.77 8.59
C ASN A 360 22.18 3.58 8.80
N ARG A 361 20.91 3.81 8.57
CA ARG A 361 19.84 2.80 8.70
C ARG A 361 18.75 3.04 7.68
N ASP A 362 18.24 1.96 7.09
CA ASP A 362 17.03 1.97 6.28
C ASP A 362 15.96 1.14 6.99
N GLY A 363 14.73 1.61 6.99
CA GLY A 363 13.58 0.89 7.53
C GLY A 363 12.50 0.72 6.46
N ILE A 364 12.04 -0.50 6.28
CA ILE A 364 11.08 -0.88 5.25
C ILE A 364 9.88 -1.53 5.92
N LYS A 365 8.69 -0.96 5.73
CA LYS A 365 7.42 -1.58 6.09
C LYS A 365 6.91 -2.40 4.90
N VAL A 366 6.64 -3.69 5.12
CA VAL A 366 6.03 -4.58 4.13
C VAL A 366 4.56 -4.78 4.48
N ASP A 367 3.66 -4.37 3.58
CA ASP A 367 2.21 -4.61 3.72
C ASP A 367 1.88 -6.07 3.37
N LEU A 368 1.11 -6.72 4.23
CA LEU A 368 0.78 -8.15 4.15
C LEU A 368 -0.74 -8.40 4.07
N GLN A 369 -1.56 -7.35 4.02
CA GLN A 369 -3.01 -7.48 4.11
C GLN A 369 -3.61 -8.31 2.97
N ASN A 370 -3.12 -8.13 1.76
CA ASN A 370 -3.69 -8.71 0.56
C ASN A 370 -2.75 -9.76 -0.09
N VAL A 371 -2.03 -10.54 0.73
CA VAL A 371 -1.18 -11.63 0.23
C VAL A 371 -2.07 -12.75 -0.29
N GLN A 372 -1.89 -13.13 -1.56
CA GLN A 372 -2.60 -14.21 -2.24
C GLN A 372 -1.68 -15.39 -2.59
N ASP A 373 -0.40 -15.29 -2.27
CA ASP A 373 0.61 -16.30 -2.57
C ASP A 373 0.41 -17.54 -1.69
N ASN A 374 0.89 -18.68 -2.19
CA ASN A 374 0.93 -19.92 -1.42
C ASN A 374 1.91 -19.77 -0.26
N GLY A 375 1.50 -20.21 0.92
CA GLY A 375 2.34 -20.26 2.12
C GLY A 375 3.38 -21.40 2.09
N TYR A 376 4.03 -21.59 3.22
CA TYR A 376 4.83 -22.77 3.48
C TYR A 376 3.94 -24.01 3.54
N ASN A 377 4.52 -25.18 3.26
CA ASN A 377 3.77 -26.42 3.24
C ASN A 377 3.50 -26.90 4.69
N ILE A 378 2.30 -26.63 5.18
CA ILE A 378 1.82 -27.04 6.51
C ILE A 378 0.65 -28.00 6.45
N ASP A 379 0.20 -28.42 5.27
CA ASP A 379 -1.05 -29.18 5.08
C ASP A 379 -1.09 -30.47 5.89
N LYS A 380 -0.01 -31.25 5.88
CA LYS A 380 0.08 -32.49 6.65
C LYS A 380 0.01 -32.24 8.16
N SER A 381 0.72 -31.22 8.64
CA SER A 381 0.72 -30.82 10.05
C SER A 381 -0.63 -30.25 10.45
N LEU A 382 -1.23 -29.42 9.59
CA LEU A 382 -2.54 -28.81 9.82
C LEU A 382 -3.66 -29.86 9.88
N GLU A 383 -3.67 -30.84 8.98
CA GLU A 383 -4.62 -31.96 9.02
C GLU A 383 -4.50 -32.79 10.30
N ALA A 384 -3.27 -33.04 10.76
CA ALA A 384 -3.01 -33.80 11.98
C ALA A 384 -3.54 -33.07 13.24
N TYR A 385 -3.49 -31.72 13.25
CA TYR A 385 -3.84 -30.93 14.41
C TYR A 385 -5.20 -30.21 14.33
N ASN A 386 -5.88 -30.22 13.18
CA ASN A 386 -7.15 -29.54 13.03
C ASN A 386 -8.25 -30.22 13.86
N ALA A 387 -8.64 -29.58 14.96
CA ALA A 387 -9.65 -30.10 15.89
C ALA A 387 -11.08 -30.01 15.31
N LYS A 388 -11.32 -29.13 14.34
CA LYS A 388 -12.65 -28.89 13.73
C LYS A 388 -12.90 -29.74 12.48
N SER A 389 -11.92 -30.52 12.00
CA SER A 389 -12.15 -31.41 10.86
C SER A 389 -13.09 -32.54 11.29
N SER A 390 -14.36 -32.42 10.93
CA SER A 390 -15.42 -33.35 11.28
C SER A 390 -15.36 -34.70 10.54
N GLU A 391 -14.54 -34.80 9.50
CA GLU A 391 -14.60 -35.91 8.55
C GLU A 391 -13.81 -37.15 8.99
N LYS A 392 -12.82 -37.00 9.84
CA LYS A 392 -12.08 -38.15 10.37
C LYS A 392 -12.39 -38.35 11.85
N ARG A 393 -13.45 -39.09 12.15
CA ARG A 393 -13.59 -39.69 13.49
C ARG A 393 -12.35 -40.54 13.72
N ARG A 394 -11.36 -40.03 14.44
CA ARG A 394 -10.19 -40.82 14.84
C ARG A 394 -10.69 -42.03 15.60
N LYS A 395 -10.22 -43.22 15.22
CA LYS A 395 -10.43 -44.42 16.02
C LYS A 395 -9.95 -44.10 17.43
N LYS A 396 -10.79 -44.33 18.44
CA LYS A 396 -10.46 -44.09 19.84
C LYS A 396 -9.25 -44.93 20.31
N THR A 397 -8.98 -46.04 19.64
CA THR A 397 -7.89 -46.94 19.93
C THR A 397 -7.15 -47.28 18.63
N THR A 398 -5.85 -47.08 18.62
CA THR A 398 -4.95 -47.49 17.54
C THR A 398 -3.93 -48.46 18.12
N ILE A 399 -3.85 -49.63 17.54
CA ILE A 399 -2.84 -50.64 17.90
C ILE A 399 -1.70 -50.51 16.88
N PHE A 400 -0.51 -50.28 17.40
CA PHE A 400 0.71 -50.31 16.61
C PHE A 400 1.43 -51.64 16.88
N GLU A 401 1.72 -52.38 15.81
CA GLU A 401 2.52 -53.60 15.91
C GLU A 401 3.99 -53.25 15.68
N VAL A 402 4.84 -53.54 16.65
CA VAL A 402 6.27 -53.43 16.53
C VAL A 402 6.81 -54.83 16.26
N VAL A 403 7.27 -55.06 15.05
CA VAL A 403 7.91 -56.34 14.68
C VAL A 403 9.37 -56.25 15.08
N VAL A 404 9.84 -57.26 15.87
CA VAL A 404 11.20 -57.39 16.35
C VAL A 404 12.05 -58.17 15.35
#